data_027fa4b26618a719980384c1d580386b
#
_entry.id   027fa4b26618a719980384c1d580386b
#
_cell.length_a   1.000
_cell.length_b   1.000
_cell.length_c   1.000
_cell.angle_alpha   90.00
_cell.angle_beta   90.00
_cell.angle_gamma   90.00
#
_symmetry.space_group_name_H-M   'P 1'
#
loop_
_entity.id
_entity.type
_entity.pdbx_description
1 polymer ?
#
loop_
_entity_poly.entity_id
_entity_poly.type
_entity_poly.pdbx_seq_one_letter_code
_entity_poly.pdbx_strand_id
1 'polypeptide(L)'
;MTISNEIINKKWVLKKRPIGMTKESDFELQEEQIDDISENEIILKNKFISFDPTQRGWLNDAPGYLPPVQIDEVVRAMGVGEVVESKNDQYQVGDLVIGFTGWQSYNKTVPSDTGRFRKLSDKFPIPTTLNVLGATGITAYYGMVELGQVKEGMNVL
;
A
#
# COMPACT_ATOMS: atom_id res chain seq x y z
N MET A 1 25.90 21.77 -5.55
CA MET A 1 24.61 22.26 -6.10
C MET A 1 23.67 21.08 -6.11
N THR A 2 22.84 20.95 -5.10
CA THR A 2 21.81 19.90 -5.02
C THR A 2 20.68 20.37 -5.92
N ILE A 3 20.51 19.74 -7.07
CA ILE A 3 19.30 19.91 -7.86
C ILE A 3 18.24 19.18 -7.06
N SER A 4 17.46 19.90 -6.25
CA SER A 4 16.24 19.35 -5.69
C SER A 4 15.32 19.13 -6.89
N ASN A 5 15.25 17.89 -7.37
CA ASN A 5 14.18 17.50 -8.27
C ASN A 5 12.89 17.69 -7.48
N GLU A 6 12.11 18.71 -7.84
CA GLU A 6 10.78 18.90 -7.29
C GLU A 6 9.96 17.65 -7.59
N ILE A 7 9.72 16.86 -6.54
CA ILE A 7 8.90 15.63 -6.68
C ILE A 7 7.44 16.06 -6.57
N ILE A 8 6.70 15.87 -7.65
CA ILE A 8 5.24 16.06 -7.67
C ILE A 8 4.56 14.72 -7.41
N ASN A 9 3.84 14.63 -6.31
CA ASN A 9 3.01 13.50 -5.97
C ASN A 9 1.62 13.66 -6.57
N LYS A 10 1.18 12.68 -7.36
CA LYS A 10 -0.20 12.53 -7.82
C LYS A 10 -0.89 11.52 -6.92
N LYS A 11 -1.96 11.94 -6.24
CA LYS A 11 -2.65 11.12 -5.25
C LYS A 11 -4.15 11.13 -5.46
N TRP A 12 -4.78 9.97 -5.29
CA TRP A 12 -6.23 9.85 -5.23
C TRP A 12 -6.69 9.90 -3.79
N VAL A 13 -7.54 10.88 -3.47
CA VAL A 13 -8.14 11.04 -2.16
C VAL A 13 -9.62 10.69 -2.18
N LEU A 14 -10.13 10.27 -1.03
CA LEU A 14 -11.56 10.02 -0.86
C LEU A 14 -12.29 11.36 -0.75
N LYS A 15 -13.14 11.70 -1.74
CA LYS A 15 -13.90 12.95 -1.77
C LYS A 15 -15.22 12.84 -1.03
N LYS A 16 -15.88 11.69 -1.17
CA LYS A 16 -17.14 11.37 -0.47
C LYS A 16 -17.29 9.88 -0.27
N ARG A 17 -18.08 9.49 0.73
CA ARG A 17 -18.39 8.08 1.00
C ARG A 17 -19.20 7.46 -0.15
N PRO A 18 -18.74 6.34 -0.77
CA PRO A 18 -19.50 5.67 -1.80
C PRO A 18 -20.81 5.07 -1.27
N ILE A 19 -21.90 5.26 -1.98
CA ILE A 19 -23.18 4.59 -1.73
C ILE A 19 -23.38 3.54 -2.82
N GLY A 20 -23.40 2.25 -2.44
CA GLY A 20 -23.42 1.14 -3.39
C GLY A 20 -22.06 0.96 -4.09
N MET A 21 -22.06 0.82 -5.41
CA MET A 21 -20.84 0.74 -6.21
C MET A 21 -20.08 2.06 -6.18
N THR A 22 -18.75 1.98 -6.10
CA THR A 22 -17.88 3.16 -6.20
C THR A 22 -18.01 3.82 -7.57
N LYS A 23 -17.93 5.14 -7.60
CA LYS A 23 -17.92 5.97 -8.81
C LYS A 23 -16.67 6.84 -8.82
N GLU A 24 -16.23 7.23 -10.00
CA GLU A 24 -15.11 8.16 -10.14
C GLU A 24 -15.30 9.43 -9.30
N SER A 25 -16.55 9.95 -9.25
CA SER A 25 -16.91 11.13 -8.45
C SER A 25 -16.80 10.96 -6.93
N ASP A 26 -16.52 9.76 -6.43
CA ASP A 26 -16.27 9.52 -4.99
C ASP A 26 -14.82 9.83 -4.63
N PHE A 27 -13.98 10.05 -5.62
CA PHE A 27 -12.55 10.30 -5.49
C PHE A 27 -12.17 11.62 -6.16
N GLU A 28 -11.01 12.14 -5.79
CA GLU A 28 -10.41 13.32 -6.43
C GLU A 28 -8.91 13.05 -6.64
N LEU A 29 -8.44 13.32 -7.86
CA LEU A 29 -7.00 13.34 -8.15
C LEU A 29 -6.42 14.69 -7.75
N GLN A 30 -5.46 14.68 -6.86
CA GLN A 30 -4.72 15.86 -6.41
C GLN A 30 -3.25 15.74 -6.77
N GLU A 31 -2.62 16.88 -7.00
CA GLU A 31 -1.18 17.01 -7.18
C GLU A 31 -0.61 17.89 -6.07
N GLU A 32 0.48 17.45 -5.45
CA GLU A 32 1.19 18.23 -4.46
C GLU A 32 2.70 18.09 -4.63
N GLN A 33 3.43 19.15 -4.34
CA GLN A 33 4.87 19.10 -4.23
C GLN A 33 5.24 18.43 -2.91
N ILE A 34 6.17 17.46 -2.96
CA ILE A 34 6.71 16.85 -1.75
C ILE A 34 7.83 17.74 -1.23
N ASP A 35 7.68 18.21 0.01
CA ASP A 35 8.72 18.96 0.71
C ASP A 35 9.89 18.03 1.12
N ASP A 36 11.03 18.64 1.46
CA ASP A 36 12.19 17.96 2.00
C ASP A 36 11.81 16.99 3.13
N ILE A 37 12.51 15.85 3.18
CA ILE A 37 12.29 14.86 4.23
C ILE A 37 12.97 15.27 5.54
N SER A 38 12.29 14.93 6.64
CA SER A 38 12.79 15.04 8.00
C SER A 38 13.55 13.78 8.43
N GLU A 39 14.14 13.80 9.61
CA GLU A 39 14.81 12.63 10.18
C GLU A 39 13.85 11.43 10.31
N ASN A 40 14.34 10.25 9.99
CA ASN A 40 13.62 8.98 9.92
C ASN A 40 12.58 8.87 8.78
N GLU A 41 12.38 9.90 7.97
CA GLU A 41 11.49 9.82 6.81
C GLU A 41 12.17 9.20 5.59
N ILE A 42 11.35 8.61 4.74
CA ILE A 42 11.71 8.15 3.39
C ILE A 42 10.68 8.62 2.38
N ILE A 43 11.09 8.75 1.12
CA ILE A 43 10.18 8.89 -0.01
C ILE A 43 10.22 7.60 -0.84
N LEU A 44 9.06 7.00 -1.02
CA LEU A 44 8.84 5.84 -1.88
C LEU A 44 8.22 6.28 -3.20
N LYS A 45 8.82 5.89 -4.33
CA LYS A 45 8.19 5.95 -5.64
C LYS A 45 7.42 4.65 -5.86
N ASN A 46 6.09 4.70 -5.88
CA ASN A 46 5.25 3.53 -6.08
C ASN A 46 5.50 2.88 -7.44
N LYS A 47 5.74 1.58 -7.42
CA LYS A 47 5.90 0.72 -8.61
C LYS A 47 4.64 -0.10 -8.87
N PHE A 48 4.02 -0.60 -7.80
CA PHE A 48 2.82 -1.44 -7.85
C PHE A 48 1.91 -1.12 -6.68
N ILE A 49 0.63 -1.15 -6.92
CA ILE A 49 -0.44 -1.00 -5.92
C ILE A 49 -1.37 -2.20 -6.07
N SER A 50 -1.74 -2.81 -4.94
CA SER A 50 -2.71 -3.90 -4.90
C SER A 50 -4.13 -3.36 -4.93
N PHE A 51 -5.01 -4.03 -5.65
CA PHE A 51 -6.46 -3.80 -5.63
C PHE A 51 -7.14 -4.96 -4.90
N ASP A 52 -7.66 -4.69 -3.71
CA ASP A 52 -8.28 -5.68 -2.85
C ASP A 52 -9.73 -5.30 -2.51
N PRO A 53 -10.66 -6.28 -2.41
CA PRO A 53 -12.04 -6.01 -2.03
C PRO A 53 -12.19 -5.29 -0.69
N THR A 54 -11.26 -5.50 0.24
CA THR A 54 -11.22 -4.83 1.55
C THR A 54 -11.14 -3.32 1.45
N GLN A 55 -10.53 -2.78 0.40
CA GLN A 55 -10.43 -1.33 0.16
C GLN A 55 -11.81 -0.69 0.09
N ARG A 56 -12.80 -1.37 -0.54
CA ARG A 56 -14.18 -0.87 -0.56
C ARG A 56 -14.75 -0.73 0.85
N GLY A 57 -14.45 -1.67 1.75
CA GLY A 57 -14.87 -1.64 3.15
C GLY A 57 -14.28 -0.45 3.91
N TRP A 58 -13.01 -0.11 3.66
CA TRP A 58 -12.33 1.01 4.32
C TRP A 58 -12.86 2.39 3.91
N LEU A 59 -13.60 2.48 2.81
CA LEU A 59 -14.25 3.72 2.38
C LEU A 59 -15.56 4.01 3.12
N ASN A 60 -16.10 3.05 3.86
CA ASN A 60 -17.29 3.25 4.68
C ASN A 60 -16.92 3.89 6.01
N ASP A 61 -17.82 4.69 6.57
CA ASP A 61 -17.68 5.23 7.93
C ASP A 61 -18.27 4.20 8.93
N ALA A 62 -17.55 3.11 9.10
CA ALA A 62 -17.97 2.02 9.95
C ALA A 62 -16.76 1.41 10.67
N PRO A 63 -16.94 0.93 11.91
CA PRO A 63 -15.89 0.21 12.62
C PRO A 63 -15.42 -1.02 11.84
N GLY A 64 -14.12 -1.22 11.79
CA GLY A 64 -13.47 -2.36 11.16
C GLY A 64 -12.17 -2.71 11.85
N TYR A 65 -11.41 -3.64 11.31
CA TYR A 65 -10.08 -4.00 11.86
C TYR A 65 -9.01 -2.92 11.57
N LEU A 66 -9.31 -1.96 10.69
CA LEU A 66 -8.54 -0.74 10.48
C LEU A 66 -9.50 0.45 10.51
N PRO A 67 -9.03 1.63 10.95
CA PRO A 67 -9.83 2.85 10.87
C PRO A 67 -10.27 3.13 9.42
N PRO A 68 -11.47 3.67 9.21
CA PRO A 68 -11.90 4.06 7.86
C PRO A 68 -10.99 5.17 7.29
N VAL A 69 -10.83 5.14 5.96
CA VAL A 69 -10.20 6.25 5.23
C VAL A 69 -11.04 7.50 5.43
N GLN A 70 -10.43 8.60 5.81
CA GLN A 70 -11.14 9.85 6.04
C GLN A 70 -11.37 10.60 4.72
N ILE A 71 -12.32 11.54 4.73
CA ILE A 71 -12.49 12.45 3.59
C ILE A 71 -11.21 13.25 3.41
N ASP A 72 -10.80 13.45 2.17
CA ASP A 72 -9.55 14.11 1.74
C ASP A 72 -8.26 13.32 2.12
N GLU A 73 -8.38 12.13 2.73
CA GLU A 73 -7.26 11.20 2.94
C GLU A 73 -6.96 10.39 1.67
N VAL A 74 -5.68 10.10 1.43
CA VAL A 74 -5.25 9.20 0.34
C VAL A 74 -5.90 7.83 0.51
N VAL A 75 -6.48 7.30 -0.56
CA VAL A 75 -7.09 5.97 -0.55
C VAL A 75 -6.05 4.93 -0.17
N ARG A 76 -6.31 4.24 0.95
CA ARG A 76 -5.38 3.24 1.49
C ARG A 76 -5.28 2.03 0.58
N ALA A 77 -4.05 1.62 0.28
CA ALA A 77 -3.75 0.39 -0.44
C ALA A 77 -2.38 -0.15 -0.05
N MET A 78 -2.24 -1.48 -0.06
CA MET A 78 -0.92 -2.09 -0.07
C MET A 78 -0.24 -1.80 -1.40
N GLY A 79 1.05 -1.54 -1.34
CA GLY A 79 1.84 -1.33 -2.55
C GLY A 79 3.31 -1.66 -2.32
N VAL A 80 4.07 -1.60 -3.39
CA VAL A 80 5.53 -1.69 -3.37
C VAL A 80 6.10 -0.45 -4.02
N GLY A 81 6.94 0.25 -3.30
CA GLY A 81 7.69 1.41 -3.77
C GLY A 81 9.19 1.16 -3.71
N GLU A 82 9.92 1.91 -4.52
CA GLU A 82 11.37 2.05 -4.44
C GLU A 82 11.70 3.30 -3.64
N VAL A 83 12.60 3.18 -2.68
CA VAL A 83 13.12 4.32 -1.92
C VAL A 83 13.89 5.23 -2.88
N VAL A 84 13.43 6.46 -3.06
CA VAL A 84 14.09 7.47 -3.90
C VAL A 84 14.83 8.53 -3.08
N GLU A 85 14.44 8.69 -1.80
CA GLU A 85 15.11 9.54 -0.84
C GLU A 85 14.96 8.97 0.57
N SER A 86 16.00 9.08 1.42
CA SER A 86 15.98 8.54 2.78
C SER A 86 16.82 9.36 3.74
N LYS A 87 16.25 9.62 4.91
CA LYS A 87 16.95 10.01 6.15
C LYS A 87 16.71 8.99 7.27
N ASN A 88 16.55 7.71 6.90
CA ASN A 88 16.31 6.60 7.81
C ASN A 88 17.41 5.57 7.66
N ASP A 89 18.08 5.20 8.76
CA ASP A 89 19.22 4.29 8.77
C ASP A 89 18.89 2.88 8.29
N GLN A 90 17.62 2.46 8.39
CA GLN A 90 17.18 1.12 8.00
C GLN A 90 16.83 1.01 6.52
N TYR A 91 16.57 2.13 5.83
CA TYR A 91 16.11 2.16 4.44
C TYR A 91 17.05 3.00 3.59
N GLN A 92 17.57 2.42 2.51
CA GLN A 92 18.51 3.10 1.61
C GLN A 92 17.85 3.34 0.25
N VAL A 93 18.33 4.37 -0.46
CA VAL A 93 17.90 4.65 -1.85
C VAL A 93 18.14 3.40 -2.71
N GLY A 94 17.11 3.00 -3.46
CA GLY A 94 17.08 1.77 -4.26
C GLY A 94 16.45 0.57 -3.56
N ASP A 95 16.23 0.61 -2.23
CA ASP A 95 15.51 -0.47 -1.55
C ASP A 95 14.07 -0.57 -2.07
N LEU A 96 13.60 -1.80 -2.27
CA LEU A 96 12.18 -2.08 -2.52
C LEU A 96 11.48 -2.29 -1.18
N VAL A 97 10.38 -1.57 -0.97
CA VAL A 97 9.63 -1.58 0.28
C VAL A 97 8.15 -1.82 0.01
N ILE A 98 7.58 -2.83 0.69
CA ILE A 98 6.15 -3.08 0.72
C ILE A 98 5.53 -2.42 1.96
N GLY A 99 4.32 -1.87 1.82
CA GLY A 99 3.57 -1.25 2.92
C GLY A 99 2.28 -0.63 2.45
N PHE A 100 1.60 0.12 3.34
CA PHE A 100 0.46 0.94 2.95
C PHE A 100 0.93 2.20 2.23
N THR A 101 1.26 2.06 0.96
CA THR A 101 1.76 3.17 0.15
C THR A 101 0.65 4.06 -0.43
N GLY A 102 -0.60 3.57 -0.44
CA GLY A 102 -1.78 4.33 -0.90
C GLY A 102 -1.86 4.49 -2.43
N TRP A 103 -2.98 5.04 -2.87
CA TRP A 103 -3.21 5.36 -4.28
C TRP A 103 -2.52 6.68 -4.64
N GLN A 104 -1.23 6.63 -4.79
CA GLN A 104 -0.41 7.80 -5.11
C GLN A 104 0.88 7.40 -5.84
N SER A 105 1.50 8.36 -6.52
CA SER A 105 2.75 8.11 -7.24
C SER A 105 3.96 8.05 -6.32
N TYR A 106 3.95 8.84 -5.26
CA TYR A 106 5.00 8.87 -4.23
C TYR A 106 4.36 8.82 -2.85
N ASN A 107 5.07 8.24 -1.88
CA ASN A 107 4.67 8.20 -0.48
C ASN A 107 5.82 8.71 0.39
N LYS A 108 5.65 9.89 1.00
CA LYS A 108 6.55 10.41 2.04
C LYS A 108 6.05 9.88 3.38
N THR A 109 6.89 9.15 4.11
CA THR A 109 6.48 8.48 5.35
C THR A 109 7.64 8.20 6.29
N VAL A 110 7.33 8.07 7.58
CA VAL A 110 8.18 7.38 8.54
C VAL A 110 7.74 5.90 8.55
N PRO A 111 8.60 4.97 8.10
CA PRO A 111 8.26 3.55 8.10
C PRO A 111 7.90 3.06 9.51
N SER A 112 6.77 2.36 9.64
CA SER A 112 6.28 1.85 10.91
C SER A 112 5.57 0.51 10.73
N ASP A 113 5.42 -0.24 11.82
CA ASP A 113 4.68 -1.51 11.83
C ASP A 113 3.20 -1.29 11.52
N THR A 114 2.61 -0.17 11.94
CA THR A 114 1.21 0.17 11.62
C THR A 114 1.00 0.40 10.13
N GLY A 115 1.99 0.97 9.43
CA GLY A 115 2.02 1.10 7.97
C GLY A 115 2.42 -0.19 7.25
N ARG A 116 2.80 -1.23 8.00
CA ARG A 116 3.30 -2.52 7.50
C ARG A 116 4.49 -2.40 6.57
N PHE A 117 5.34 -1.39 6.80
CA PHE A 117 6.52 -1.16 5.97
C PHE A 117 7.61 -2.18 6.28
N ARG A 118 8.08 -2.85 5.24
CA ARG A 118 9.22 -3.78 5.31
C ARG A 118 9.96 -3.83 3.98
N LYS A 119 11.27 -4.04 4.04
CA LYS A 119 12.07 -4.30 2.84
C LYS A 119 11.67 -5.61 2.18
N LEU A 120 11.69 -5.60 0.87
CA LEU A 120 11.54 -6.81 0.06
C LEU A 120 12.89 -7.38 -0.34
N SER A 121 12.96 -8.69 -0.42
CA SER A 121 14.04 -9.40 -1.09
C SER A 121 13.82 -9.34 -2.60
N ASP A 122 14.90 -9.26 -3.36
CA ASP A 122 14.94 -9.33 -4.82
C ASP A 122 14.72 -10.74 -5.38
N LYS A 123 14.54 -11.74 -4.49
CA LYS A 123 14.39 -13.16 -4.88
C LYS A 123 13.14 -13.45 -5.72
N PHE A 124 12.12 -12.60 -5.64
CA PHE A 124 10.83 -12.82 -6.29
C PHE A 124 10.38 -11.57 -7.04
N PRO A 125 9.65 -11.75 -8.18
CA PRO A 125 9.03 -10.61 -8.87
C PRO A 125 8.10 -9.84 -7.93
N ILE A 126 8.11 -8.51 -8.03
CA ILE A 126 7.30 -7.63 -7.15
C ILE A 126 5.82 -8.03 -7.11
N PRO A 127 5.13 -8.31 -8.24
CA PRO A 127 3.72 -8.69 -8.19
C PRO A 127 3.45 -9.93 -7.35
N THR A 128 4.40 -10.89 -7.29
CA THR A 128 4.28 -12.10 -6.47
C THR A 128 4.18 -11.76 -4.98
N THR A 129 4.88 -10.71 -4.52
CA THR A 129 4.88 -10.29 -3.13
C THR A 129 3.58 -9.61 -2.69
N LEU A 130 2.82 -9.05 -3.63
CA LEU A 130 1.49 -8.48 -3.39
C LEU A 130 0.35 -9.50 -3.53
N ASN A 131 0.63 -10.67 -4.11
CA ASN A 131 -0.37 -11.72 -4.40
C ASN A 131 -0.06 -13.00 -3.62
N VAL A 132 0.64 -13.97 -4.25
CA VAL A 132 0.87 -15.32 -3.68
C VAL A 132 1.68 -15.28 -2.38
N LEU A 133 2.69 -14.41 -2.29
CA LEU A 133 3.50 -14.21 -1.08
C LEU A 133 2.98 -13.07 -0.21
N GLY A 134 1.86 -12.46 -0.57
CA GLY A 134 1.17 -11.42 0.17
C GLY A 134 0.05 -11.95 1.05
N ALA A 135 -0.78 -11.03 1.56
CA ALA A 135 -1.90 -11.36 2.46
C ALA A 135 -2.87 -12.37 1.86
N THR A 136 -3.16 -12.28 0.56
CA THR A 136 -4.11 -13.18 -0.14
C THR A 136 -3.59 -14.62 -0.18
N GLY A 137 -2.32 -14.81 -0.57
CA GLY A 137 -1.72 -16.14 -0.64
C GLY A 137 -1.52 -16.77 0.74
N ILE A 138 -1.10 -15.97 1.74
CA ILE A 138 -0.97 -16.43 3.13
C ILE A 138 -2.35 -16.84 3.68
N THR A 139 -3.40 -16.08 3.40
CA THR A 139 -4.77 -16.42 3.82
C THR A 139 -5.23 -17.72 3.18
N ALA A 140 -4.99 -17.90 1.87
CA ALA A 140 -5.32 -19.12 1.16
C ALA A 140 -4.55 -20.33 1.72
N TYR A 141 -3.24 -20.20 1.91
CA TYR A 141 -2.41 -21.24 2.51
C TYR A 141 -2.92 -21.65 3.88
N TYR A 142 -3.14 -20.67 4.77
CA TYR A 142 -3.58 -20.93 6.13
C TYR A 142 -4.97 -21.60 6.16
N GLY A 143 -5.90 -21.11 5.34
CA GLY A 143 -7.23 -21.68 5.22
C GLY A 143 -7.24 -23.10 4.68
N MET A 144 -6.47 -23.35 3.62
CA MET A 144 -6.47 -24.67 2.95
C MET A 144 -5.61 -25.70 3.67
N VAL A 145 -4.39 -25.32 4.06
CA VAL A 145 -3.40 -26.27 4.57
C VAL A 145 -3.53 -26.42 6.07
N GLU A 146 -3.51 -25.32 6.81
CA GLU A 146 -3.47 -25.36 8.28
C GLU A 146 -4.85 -25.69 8.89
N LEU A 147 -5.89 -24.98 8.45
CA LEU A 147 -7.23 -25.18 8.98
C LEU A 147 -8.02 -26.27 8.27
N GLY A 148 -8.03 -26.22 6.92
CA GLY A 148 -8.77 -27.17 6.10
C GLY A 148 -8.11 -28.56 6.02
N GLN A 149 -6.80 -28.63 6.29
CA GLN A 149 -6.01 -29.86 6.20
C GLN A 149 -6.25 -30.64 4.89
N VAL A 150 -6.33 -29.90 3.79
CA VAL A 150 -6.66 -30.43 2.47
C VAL A 150 -5.62 -31.45 2.05
N LYS A 151 -6.08 -32.60 1.57
CA LYS A 151 -5.27 -33.73 1.10
C LYS A 151 -5.61 -34.07 -0.34
N GLU A 152 -4.69 -34.78 -1.00
CA GLU A 152 -4.91 -35.30 -2.33
C GLU A 152 -6.22 -36.11 -2.42
N GLY A 153 -7.01 -35.86 -3.47
CA GLY A 153 -8.30 -36.51 -3.70
C GLY A 153 -9.50 -35.85 -3.03
N MET A 154 -9.31 -34.78 -2.23
CA MET A 154 -10.41 -34.00 -1.66
C MET A 154 -11.01 -33.05 -2.70
N ASN A 155 -12.34 -32.90 -2.66
CA ASN A 155 -13.02 -31.82 -3.39
C ASN A 155 -13.09 -30.60 -2.47
N VAL A 156 -12.69 -29.45 -3.00
CA VAL A 156 -12.74 -28.16 -2.29
C VAL A 156 -13.71 -27.26 -3.01
N LEU A 157 -14.68 -26.68 -2.27
CA LEU A 157 -15.70 -25.78 -2.77
C LEU A 157 -15.50 -24.40 -2.16
#